data_4a563b0bbbba683e479ec3aa2c2f6802
#
_entry.id   4a563b0bbbba683e479ec3aa2c2f6802
#
_cell.length_a   1.000
_cell.length_b   1.000
_cell.length_c   1.000
_cell.angle_alpha   90.00
_cell.angle_beta   90.00
_cell.angle_gamma   90.00
#
_symmetry.space_group_name_H-M   'P 1'
#
loop_
_entity.id
_entity.type
_entity.pdbx_description
1 polymer ?
#
loop_
_entity_poly.entity_id
_entity_poly.type
_entity_poly.pdbx_seq_one_letter_code
_entity_poly.pdbx_strand_id
1 'polypeptide(L)'
;MKNLKYIFAAVALSCLGTACNESSWLKETPYDFYTPENSYTTTDQFQNALNYLYDQVRGMRWKMGDQNMALICSDIASGGTDTSPVAKFNDFKTFLTPYTYVASSYWDRAYSAIANANVIISRIDMENEVGEDNKKVIKGQALFFRAYFYNFLANLYGGVPLILEEATEPRKDYVRATREATYDQARQDLEDAIKMLNDITKAKDGEVNIQAAQHLLAEVYISLGDYSKAIAAATAVITHPSMGLMKTRFGSRKDETGDPYWDLFQLNNQNRSSGNTETIWALQYEYKNSGSSYSNEMPRWLLPYYEAVSYTHLTLPTICSV
;
A
#
# COMPACT_ATOMS: atom_id res chain seq x y z
N MET A 1 -10.56 -11.94 -78.91
CA MET A 1 -11.48 -12.11 -77.74
C MET A 1 -11.03 -13.15 -76.71
N LYS A 2 -10.20 -14.14 -77.03
CA LYS A 2 -9.72 -15.13 -76.04
C LYS A 2 -8.77 -14.49 -74.95
N ASN A 3 -7.91 -13.57 -75.32
CA ASN A 3 -6.93 -12.95 -74.39
C ASN A 3 -7.57 -11.99 -73.42
N LEU A 4 -8.72 -11.42 -73.72
CA LEU A 4 -9.41 -10.48 -72.80
C LEU A 4 -9.94 -11.18 -71.52
N LYS A 5 -10.34 -12.46 -71.65
CA LYS A 5 -10.78 -13.27 -70.48
C LYS A 5 -9.65 -13.58 -69.52
N TYR A 6 -8.43 -13.76 -70.00
CA TYR A 6 -7.26 -14.00 -69.15
C TYR A 6 -6.77 -12.73 -68.43
N ILE A 7 -6.94 -11.57 -69.10
CA ILE A 7 -6.64 -10.29 -68.47
C ILE A 7 -7.64 -9.99 -67.33
N PHE A 8 -8.92 -10.22 -67.53
CA PHE A 8 -9.94 -10.09 -66.48
C PHE A 8 -9.73 -11.09 -65.34
N ALA A 9 -9.34 -12.31 -65.62
CA ALA A 9 -9.02 -13.31 -64.60
C ALA A 9 -7.78 -12.94 -63.80
N ALA A 10 -6.73 -12.40 -64.44
CA ALA A 10 -5.50 -11.95 -63.76
C ALA A 10 -5.75 -10.71 -62.89
N VAL A 11 -6.56 -9.76 -63.34
CA VAL A 11 -6.96 -8.59 -62.55
C VAL A 11 -7.85 -8.98 -61.36
N ALA A 12 -8.77 -9.91 -61.51
CA ALA A 12 -9.58 -10.43 -60.42
C ALA A 12 -8.73 -11.19 -59.39
N LEU A 13 -7.71 -11.95 -59.81
CA LEU A 13 -6.80 -12.65 -58.91
C LEU A 13 -5.88 -11.69 -58.16
N SER A 14 -5.43 -10.57 -58.77
CA SER A 14 -4.62 -9.57 -58.09
C SER A 14 -5.41 -8.74 -57.06
N CYS A 15 -6.71 -8.55 -57.25
CA CYS A 15 -7.58 -7.91 -56.27
C CYS A 15 -7.87 -8.81 -55.04
N LEU A 16 -7.74 -10.14 -55.18
CA LEU A 16 -7.89 -11.08 -54.05
C LEU A 16 -6.62 -11.15 -53.18
N GLY A 17 -5.45 -10.68 -53.67
CA GLY A 17 -4.20 -10.67 -52.95
C GLY A 17 -3.98 -9.44 -52.02
N THR A 18 -4.82 -8.41 -52.12
CA THR A 18 -4.86 -7.30 -51.16
C THR A 18 -5.86 -7.62 -50.03
N ALA A 19 -5.76 -8.81 -49.46
CA ALA A 19 -6.47 -9.09 -48.23
C ALA A 19 -5.92 -8.11 -47.19
N CYS A 20 -6.75 -7.16 -46.81
CA CYS A 20 -6.49 -6.16 -45.79
C CYS A 20 -5.85 -6.84 -44.60
N ASN A 21 -4.94 -6.17 -43.97
CA ASN A 21 -4.40 -6.59 -42.71
C ASN A 21 -5.54 -6.47 -41.67
N GLU A 22 -6.44 -7.45 -41.67
CA GLU A 22 -7.64 -7.49 -40.82
C GLU A 22 -7.31 -7.30 -39.36
N SER A 23 -6.11 -7.72 -38.94
CA SER A 23 -5.64 -7.59 -37.55
C SER A 23 -5.52 -6.14 -37.09
N SER A 24 -5.24 -5.17 -37.97
CA SER A 24 -5.18 -3.75 -37.61
C SER A 24 -6.52 -3.05 -37.74
N TRP A 25 -7.40 -3.51 -38.64
CA TRP A 25 -8.71 -2.91 -38.89
C TRP A 25 -9.77 -3.40 -37.89
N LEU A 26 -9.65 -4.64 -37.43
CA LEU A 26 -10.51 -5.23 -36.40
C LEU A 26 -10.02 -4.97 -34.96
N LYS A 27 -8.93 -4.25 -34.77
CA LYS A 27 -8.46 -3.88 -33.44
C LYS A 27 -9.37 -2.80 -32.89
N GLU A 28 -10.41 -3.22 -32.16
CA GLU A 28 -11.23 -2.29 -31.39
C GLU A 28 -10.36 -1.58 -30.34
N THR A 29 -10.36 -0.25 -30.37
CA THR A 29 -9.84 0.53 -29.26
C THR A 29 -11.03 0.88 -28.39
N PRO A 30 -11.25 0.19 -27.27
CA PRO A 30 -12.37 0.50 -26.41
C PRO A 30 -12.17 1.87 -25.76
N TYR A 31 -13.16 2.75 -25.92
CA TYR A 31 -13.15 4.08 -25.31
C TYR A 31 -13.80 4.08 -23.92
N ASP A 32 -14.58 3.06 -23.62
CA ASP A 32 -15.42 3.00 -22.42
C ASP A 32 -14.78 2.20 -21.26
N PHE A 33 -13.69 1.50 -21.51
CA PHE A 33 -12.94 0.78 -20.46
C PHE A 33 -11.43 0.75 -20.73
N TYR A 34 -10.68 0.59 -19.66
CA TYR A 34 -9.23 0.52 -19.72
C TYR A 34 -8.76 -0.83 -20.22
N THR A 35 -7.88 -0.82 -21.22
CA THR A 35 -7.13 -1.97 -21.70
C THR A 35 -5.64 -1.80 -21.39
N PRO A 36 -4.84 -2.86 -21.52
CA PRO A 36 -3.39 -2.73 -21.40
C PRO A 36 -2.79 -1.67 -22.34
N GLU A 37 -3.39 -1.42 -23.48
CA GLU A 37 -2.87 -0.52 -24.50
C GLU A 37 -3.26 0.95 -24.27
N ASN A 38 -4.38 1.22 -23.60
CA ASN A 38 -4.88 2.59 -23.33
C ASN A 38 -4.76 3.03 -21.88
N SER A 39 -4.15 2.21 -21.02
CA SER A 39 -3.91 2.51 -19.61
C SER A 39 -2.43 2.75 -19.33
N TYR A 40 -2.15 3.49 -18.25
CA TYR A 40 -0.79 3.83 -17.83
C TYR A 40 -0.02 4.69 -18.85
N THR A 41 -0.70 5.66 -19.44
CA THR A 41 -0.09 6.61 -20.41
C THR A 41 0.12 8.00 -19.79
N THR A 42 -0.67 8.39 -18.80
CA THR A 42 -0.60 9.71 -18.17
C THR A 42 -0.23 9.64 -16.69
N THR A 43 0.26 10.75 -16.14
CA THR A 43 0.58 10.87 -14.71
C THR A 43 -0.62 10.56 -13.83
N ASP A 44 -1.82 11.00 -14.20
CA ASP A 44 -3.04 10.78 -13.42
C ASP A 44 -3.44 9.30 -13.34
N GLN A 45 -3.25 8.56 -14.44
CA GLN A 45 -3.52 7.12 -14.45
C GLN A 45 -2.56 6.36 -13.51
N PHE A 46 -1.28 6.68 -13.53
CA PHE A 46 -0.31 6.13 -12.58
C PHE A 46 -0.62 6.54 -11.14
N GLN A 47 -1.03 7.79 -10.91
CA GLN A 47 -1.41 8.26 -9.59
C GLN A 47 -2.65 7.51 -9.06
N ASN A 48 -3.63 7.24 -9.91
CA ASN A 48 -4.80 6.43 -9.52
C ASN A 48 -4.41 5.00 -9.15
N ALA A 49 -3.47 4.41 -9.89
CA ALA A 49 -2.92 3.08 -9.53
C ALA A 49 -2.14 3.11 -8.21
N LEU A 50 -1.36 4.17 -7.94
CA LEU A 50 -0.71 4.37 -6.64
C LEU A 50 -1.74 4.55 -5.51
N ASN A 51 -2.81 5.32 -5.73
CA ASN A 51 -3.88 5.51 -4.76
C ASN A 51 -4.50 4.17 -4.32
N TYR A 52 -4.62 3.21 -5.24
CA TYR A 52 -5.03 1.85 -4.90
C TYR A 52 -4.04 1.19 -3.92
N LEU A 53 -2.72 1.35 -4.10
CA LEU A 53 -1.73 0.80 -3.17
C LEU A 53 -1.82 1.42 -1.78
N TYR A 54 -2.00 2.73 -1.69
CA TYR A 54 -2.29 3.43 -0.42
C TYR A 54 -3.56 2.88 0.24
N ASP A 55 -4.62 2.63 -0.55
CA ASP A 55 -5.86 2.07 -0.04
C ASP A 55 -5.68 0.64 0.47
N GLN A 56 -4.84 -0.18 -0.18
CA GLN A 56 -4.53 -1.52 0.32
C GLN A 56 -3.88 -1.48 1.71
N VAL A 57 -2.92 -0.57 1.94
CA VAL A 57 -2.29 -0.39 3.26
C VAL A 57 -3.32 0.12 4.28
N ARG A 58 -4.12 1.13 3.94
CA ARG A 58 -5.21 1.60 4.81
C ARG A 58 -6.14 0.45 5.19
N GLY A 59 -6.58 -0.32 4.19
CA GLY A 59 -7.48 -1.44 4.37
C GLY A 59 -6.93 -2.54 5.28
N MET A 60 -5.61 -2.68 5.42
CA MET A 60 -4.97 -3.59 6.36
C MET A 60 -4.86 -3.03 7.78
N ARG A 61 -4.95 -1.70 7.95
CA ARG A 61 -4.69 -1.03 9.23
C ARG A 61 -5.94 -0.45 9.90
N TRP A 62 -7.11 -0.57 9.29
CA TRP A 62 -8.32 0.06 9.83
C TRP A 62 -9.31 -0.92 10.46
N LYS A 63 -9.28 -2.20 10.04
CA LYS A 63 -10.22 -3.21 10.52
C LYS A 63 -9.80 -3.83 11.85
N MET A 64 -10.79 -4.24 12.61
CA MET A 64 -10.64 -4.93 13.88
C MET A 64 -9.74 -6.17 13.80
N GLY A 65 -9.78 -6.91 12.69
CA GLY A 65 -8.94 -8.09 12.50
C GLY A 65 -7.45 -7.80 12.62
N ASP A 66 -7.00 -6.68 12.07
CA ASP A 66 -5.59 -6.27 12.08
C ASP A 66 -5.10 -5.94 13.48
N GLN A 67 -5.92 -5.21 14.23
CA GLN A 67 -5.61 -4.83 15.60
C GLN A 67 -5.65 -6.02 16.55
N ASN A 68 -6.59 -6.93 16.34
CA ASN A 68 -6.68 -8.14 17.14
C ASN A 68 -5.49 -9.06 16.92
N MET A 69 -4.99 -9.20 15.69
CA MET A 69 -3.74 -9.92 15.45
C MET A 69 -2.56 -9.26 16.17
N ALA A 70 -2.47 -7.94 16.14
CA ALA A 70 -1.38 -7.23 16.79
C ALA A 70 -1.44 -7.25 18.32
N LEU A 71 -2.63 -7.29 18.91
CA LEU A 71 -2.85 -7.19 20.35
C LEU A 71 -3.24 -8.54 20.98
N ILE A 72 -4.31 -9.17 20.50
CA ILE A 72 -4.90 -10.36 21.13
C ILE A 72 -4.11 -11.63 20.80
N CYS A 73 -3.38 -11.67 19.67
CA CYS A 73 -2.45 -12.77 19.36
C CYS A 73 -1.13 -12.66 20.12
N SER A 74 -0.98 -11.71 21.03
CA SER A 74 0.20 -11.53 21.86
C SER A 74 -0.06 -11.95 23.32
N ASP A 75 0.99 -12.01 24.13
CA ASP A 75 0.89 -12.36 25.56
C ASP A 75 0.36 -11.19 26.40
N ILE A 76 0.24 -9.98 25.83
CA ILE A 76 -0.09 -8.75 26.57
C ILE A 76 -1.58 -8.41 26.59
N ALA A 77 -2.40 -9.08 25.75
CA ALA A 77 -3.83 -8.84 25.70
C ALA A 77 -4.62 -10.12 25.44
N SER A 78 -5.87 -10.16 25.92
CA SER A 78 -6.82 -11.24 25.66
C SER A 78 -8.18 -10.71 25.27
N GLY A 79 -8.98 -11.49 24.56
CA GLY A 79 -10.33 -11.13 24.14
C GLY A 79 -11.36 -11.08 25.29
N GLY A 80 -10.94 -11.31 26.52
CA GLY A 80 -11.84 -11.30 27.69
C GLY A 80 -12.96 -12.35 27.61
N THR A 81 -14.14 -11.95 27.99
CA THR A 81 -15.35 -12.81 27.99
C THR A 81 -16.15 -12.70 26.69
N ASP A 82 -15.70 -11.95 25.70
CA ASP A 82 -16.37 -11.82 24.43
C ASP A 82 -16.34 -13.14 23.67
N THR A 83 -17.50 -13.60 23.21
CA THR A 83 -17.67 -14.83 22.42
C THR A 83 -17.63 -14.59 20.93
N SER A 84 -17.39 -13.35 20.48
CA SER A 84 -17.27 -13.00 19.06
C SER A 84 -16.09 -13.73 18.41
N PRO A 85 -16.06 -13.87 17.08
CA PRO A 85 -14.91 -14.42 16.38
C PRO A 85 -13.60 -13.72 16.71
N VAL A 86 -13.67 -12.46 17.11
CA VAL A 86 -12.53 -11.61 17.49
C VAL A 86 -11.85 -12.10 18.78
N ALA A 87 -12.63 -12.47 19.77
CA ALA A 87 -12.12 -13.01 21.03
C ALA A 87 -11.35 -14.32 20.86
N LYS A 88 -11.64 -15.04 19.78
CA LYS A 88 -11.00 -16.34 19.47
C LYS A 88 -9.56 -16.22 18.95
N PHE A 89 -9.04 -15.02 18.75
CA PHE A 89 -7.65 -14.83 18.36
C PHE A 89 -6.65 -15.33 19.41
N ASN A 90 -7.04 -15.54 20.65
CA ASN A 90 -6.24 -16.24 21.65
C ASN A 90 -6.22 -17.76 21.48
N ASP A 91 -7.11 -18.31 20.66
CA ASP A 91 -7.17 -19.74 20.40
C ASP A 91 -6.35 -20.12 19.17
N PHE A 92 -5.05 -20.20 19.34
CA PHE A 92 -4.11 -20.55 18.27
C PHE A 92 -4.32 -21.97 17.72
N LYS A 93 -4.97 -22.84 18.50
CA LYS A 93 -5.11 -24.24 18.13
C LYS A 93 -6.30 -24.49 17.22
N THR A 94 -7.42 -23.84 17.48
CA THR A 94 -8.68 -24.13 16.77
C THR A 94 -9.10 -23.01 15.84
N PHE A 95 -8.72 -21.76 16.13
CA PHE A 95 -9.14 -20.60 15.35
C PHE A 95 -8.11 -20.15 14.33
N LEU A 96 -6.83 -20.03 14.70
CA LEU A 96 -5.77 -19.61 13.76
C LEU A 96 -5.34 -20.78 12.87
N THR A 97 -6.09 -21.05 11.83
CA THR A 97 -5.80 -22.06 10.83
C THR A 97 -5.55 -21.40 9.47
N PRO A 98 -4.92 -22.10 8.51
CA PRO A 98 -4.76 -21.57 7.15
C PRO A 98 -6.08 -21.20 6.44
N TYR A 99 -7.20 -21.72 6.92
CA TYR A 99 -8.56 -21.47 6.38
C TYR A 99 -9.28 -20.33 7.09
N THR A 100 -8.67 -19.74 8.12
CA THR A 100 -9.28 -18.61 8.82
C THR A 100 -9.32 -17.41 7.91
N TYR A 101 -10.48 -16.76 7.81
CA TYR A 101 -10.70 -15.58 6.95
C TYR A 101 -9.61 -14.52 7.08
N VAL A 102 -9.11 -14.28 8.28
CA VAL A 102 -8.04 -13.31 8.51
C VAL A 102 -6.77 -13.69 7.78
N ALA A 103 -6.35 -14.96 7.87
CA ALA A 103 -5.14 -15.45 7.20
C ALA A 103 -5.26 -15.33 5.68
N SER A 104 -6.41 -15.72 5.09
CA SER A 104 -6.61 -15.62 3.63
C SER A 104 -6.74 -14.17 3.17
N SER A 105 -7.44 -13.31 3.90
CA SER A 105 -7.70 -11.92 3.49
C SER A 105 -6.41 -11.07 3.42
N TYR A 106 -5.47 -11.30 4.32
CA TYR A 106 -4.16 -10.61 4.26
C TYR A 106 -3.31 -11.07 3.09
N TRP A 107 -3.32 -12.38 2.84
CA TRP A 107 -2.64 -12.95 1.69
C TRP A 107 -3.16 -12.38 0.37
N ASP A 108 -4.48 -12.44 0.17
CA ASP A 108 -5.13 -11.97 -1.05
C ASP A 108 -4.88 -10.47 -1.28
N ARG A 109 -5.00 -9.67 -0.22
CA ARG A 109 -4.77 -8.23 -0.28
C ARG A 109 -3.31 -7.90 -0.59
N ALA A 110 -2.36 -8.58 0.04
CA ALA A 110 -0.94 -8.36 -0.20
C ALA A 110 -0.55 -8.71 -1.64
N TYR A 111 -1.00 -9.86 -2.16
CA TYR A 111 -0.70 -10.22 -3.54
C TYR A 111 -1.43 -9.37 -4.57
N SER A 112 -2.64 -8.89 -4.28
CA SER A 112 -3.32 -7.91 -5.11
C SER A 112 -2.54 -6.60 -5.20
N ALA A 113 -1.99 -6.14 -4.09
CA ALA A 113 -1.14 -4.95 -4.07
C ALA A 113 0.21 -5.18 -4.80
N ILE A 114 0.87 -6.33 -4.58
CA ILE A 114 2.09 -6.69 -5.29
C ILE A 114 1.87 -6.75 -6.80
N ALA A 115 0.77 -7.34 -7.25
CA ALA A 115 0.43 -7.39 -8.67
C ALA A 115 0.27 -5.99 -9.27
N ASN A 116 -0.44 -5.09 -8.58
CA ASN A 116 -0.59 -3.70 -9.03
C ASN A 116 0.74 -2.92 -8.98
N ALA A 117 1.57 -3.13 -7.98
CA ALA A 117 2.90 -2.54 -7.93
C ALA A 117 3.77 -3.01 -9.12
N ASN A 118 3.73 -4.30 -9.47
CA ASN A 118 4.44 -4.84 -10.62
C ASN A 118 3.99 -4.20 -11.94
N VAL A 119 2.67 -3.98 -12.11
CA VAL A 119 2.13 -3.28 -13.28
C VAL A 119 2.72 -1.86 -13.37
N ILE A 120 2.70 -1.10 -12.27
CA ILE A 120 3.27 0.26 -12.25
C ILE A 120 4.75 0.22 -12.59
N ILE A 121 5.53 -0.66 -11.94
CA ILE A 121 6.98 -0.76 -12.12
C ILE A 121 7.35 -1.11 -13.57
N SER A 122 6.61 -2.04 -14.21
CA SER A 122 6.90 -2.45 -15.57
C SER A 122 6.49 -1.39 -16.59
N ARG A 123 5.34 -0.74 -16.39
CA ARG A 123 4.76 0.17 -17.38
C ARG A 123 5.30 1.58 -17.33
N ILE A 124 5.81 2.04 -16.16
CA ILE A 124 6.34 3.40 -16.02
C ILE A 124 7.58 3.63 -16.91
N ASP A 125 8.34 2.58 -17.21
CA ASP A 125 9.52 2.63 -18.07
C ASP A 125 9.17 2.51 -19.58
N MET A 126 7.91 2.21 -19.92
CA MET A 126 7.44 2.18 -21.32
C MET A 126 7.20 3.60 -21.83
N GLU A 127 6.90 3.71 -23.12
CA GLU A 127 6.52 4.99 -23.72
C GLU A 127 5.22 5.52 -23.11
N ASN A 128 5.29 6.70 -22.50
CA ASN A 128 4.17 7.38 -21.85
C ASN A 128 4.45 8.89 -21.78
N GLU A 129 3.42 9.66 -21.39
CA GLU A 129 3.47 11.12 -21.29
C GLU A 129 3.99 11.63 -19.92
N VAL A 130 4.48 10.75 -19.05
CA VAL A 130 4.95 11.10 -17.71
C VAL A 130 6.36 11.70 -17.80
N GLY A 131 6.57 12.87 -17.20
CA GLY A 131 7.91 13.48 -17.11
C GLY A 131 8.86 12.64 -16.24
N GLU A 132 10.14 12.65 -16.57
CA GLU A 132 11.18 11.79 -16.00
C GLU A 132 11.28 11.87 -14.46
N ASP A 133 11.10 13.05 -13.87
CA ASP A 133 11.13 13.19 -12.40
C ASP A 133 9.90 12.54 -11.75
N ASN A 134 8.72 12.66 -12.37
CA ASN A 134 7.52 11.98 -11.91
C ASN A 134 7.63 10.46 -12.08
N LYS A 135 8.23 9.98 -13.20
CA LYS A 135 8.48 8.55 -13.40
C LYS A 135 9.27 7.95 -12.24
N LYS A 136 10.36 8.62 -11.84
CA LYS A 136 11.18 8.17 -10.70
C LYS A 136 10.37 8.08 -9.42
N VAL A 137 9.63 9.13 -9.08
CA VAL A 137 8.84 9.16 -7.84
C VAL A 137 7.75 8.11 -7.85
N ILE A 138 7.03 7.94 -8.95
CA ILE A 138 5.98 6.92 -9.11
C ILE A 138 6.58 5.51 -8.96
N LYS A 139 7.70 5.23 -9.63
CA LYS A 139 8.41 3.95 -9.53
C LYS A 139 8.90 3.68 -8.12
N GLY A 140 9.47 4.69 -7.48
CA GLY A 140 9.94 4.61 -6.10
C GLY A 140 8.81 4.27 -5.12
N GLN A 141 7.64 4.89 -5.27
CA GLN A 141 6.47 4.55 -4.46
C GLN A 141 5.98 3.13 -4.71
N ALA A 142 5.92 2.68 -5.96
CA ALA A 142 5.51 1.31 -6.29
C ALA A 142 6.48 0.26 -5.71
N LEU A 143 7.79 0.49 -5.78
CA LEU A 143 8.83 -0.34 -5.16
C LEU A 143 8.67 -0.37 -3.63
N PHE A 144 8.45 0.79 -3.01
CA PHE A 144 8.19 0.84 -1.57
C PHE A 144 6.98 -0.02 -1.17
N PHE A 145 5.86 0.07 -1.88
CA PHE A 145 4.68 -0.73 -1.57
C PHE A 145 4.92 -2.21 -1.81
N ARG A 146 5.62 -2.60 -2.87
CA ARG A 146 5.97 -4.00 -3.09
C ARG A 146 6.83 -4.55 -1.95
N ALA A 147 7.82 -3.81 -1.51
CA ALA A 147 8.64 -4.15 -0.36
C ALA A 147 7.83 -4.24 0.94
N TYR A 148 6.93 -3.26 1.18
CA TYR A 148 6.05 -3.25 2.34
C TYR A 148 5.22 -4.54 2.44
N PHE A 149 4.62 -4.96 1.33
CA PHE A 149 3.79 -6.16 1.31
C PHE A 149 4.62 -7.44 1.40
N TYR A 150 5.81 -7.50 0.80
CA TYR A 150 6.70 -8.64 0.99
C TYR A 150 7.25 -8.74 2.42
N ASN A 151 7.63 -7.64 3.05
CA ASN A 151 7.99 -7.61 4.47
C ASN A 151 6.83 -8.09 5.35
N PHE A 152 5.62 -7.62 5.09
CA PHE A 152 4.41 -8.05 5.78
C PHE A 152 4.17 -9.56 5.61
N LEU A 153 4.24 -10.08 4.40
CA LEU A 153 4.08 -11.50 4.11
C LEU A 153 5.15 -12.36 4.77
N ALA A 154 6.42 -11.92 4.75
CA ALA A 154 7.53 -12.63 5.38
C ALA A 154 7.37 -12.71 6.91
N ASN A 155 6.82 -11.67 7.53
CA ASN A 155 6.54 -11.64 8.98
C ASN A 155 5.41 -12.60 9.36
N LEU A 156 4.34 -12.69 8.58
CA LEU A 156 3.17 -13.50 8.91
C LEU A 156 3.27 -14.95 8.43
N TYR A 157 3.78 -15.18 7.22
CA TYR A 157 3.74 -16.49 6.57
C TYR A 157 5.12 -17.11 6.36
N GLY A 158 6.19 -16.40 6.68
CA GLY A 158 7.56 -16.83 6.39
C GLY A 158 7.91 -16.64 4.91
N GLY A 159 8.53 -17.65 4.28
CA GLY A 159 8.81 -17.59 2.85
C GLY A 159 7.52 -17.67 2.01
N VAL A 160 7.46 -16.95 0.91
CA VAL A 160 6.29 -16.85 0.01
C VAL A 160 6.74 -16.83 -1.45
N PRO A 161 5.87 -17.10 -2.43
CA PRO A 161 6.21 -16.92 -3.84
C PRO A 161 6.61 -15.48 -4.16
N LEU A 162 7.74 -15.29 -4.82
CA LEU A 162 8.19 -13.98 -5.31
C LEU A 162 7.66 -13.78 -6.72
N ILE A 163 6.76 -12.81 -6.88
CA ILE A 163 6.15 -12.39 -8.16
C ILE A 163 6.63 -10.97 -8.41
N LEU A 164 7.58 -10.79 -9.32
CA LEU A 164 8.29 -9.53 -9.52
C LEU A 164 7.95 -8.84 -10.84
N GLU A 165 7.18 -9.51 -11.68
CA GLU A 165 6.78 -9.06 -13.00
C GLU A 165 5.27 -8.94 -13.12
N GLU A 166 4.81 -8.13 -14.05
CA GLU A 166 3.39 -8.06 -14.41
C GLU A 166 2.92 -9.43 -14.93
N ALA A 167 1.83 -9.94 -14.37
CA ALA A 167 1.25 -11.18 -14.82
C ALA A 167 0.44 -10.93 -16.11
N THR A 168 0.90 -11.49 -17.24
CA THR A 168 0.22 -11.42 -18.55
C THR A 168 -0.66 -12.63 -18.82
N GLU A 169 -0.43 -13.74 -18.11
CA GLU A 169 -1.17 -15.00 -18.25
C GLU A 169 -1.44 -15.65 -16.88
N PRO A 170 -2.53 -16.41 -16.76
CA PRO A 170 -2.79 -17.19 -15.55
C PRO A 170 -1.71 -18.25 -15.32
N ARG A 171 -1.11 -18.27 -14.15
CA ARG A 171 -0.07 -19.23 -13.75
C ARG A 171 -0.51 -20.03 -12.52
N LYS A 172 -0.04 -21.28 -12.42
CA LYS A 172 -0.28 -22.18 -11.27
C LYS A 172 0.99 -22.82 -10.74
N ASP A 173 2.14 -22.46 -11.29
CA ASP A 173 3.46 -23.06 -11.05
C ASP A 173 4.30 -22.21 -10.07
N TYR A 174 3.67 -21.52 -9.15
CA TYR A 174 4.36 -20.71 -8.15
C TYR A 174 5.13 -21.56 -7.15
N VAL A 175 6.40 -21.21 -6.95
CA VAL A 175 7.27 -21.85 -5.99
C VAL A 175 7.49 -20.92 -4.80
N ARG A 176 7.39 -21.47 -3.60
CA ARG A 176 7.64 -20.76 -2.37
C ARG A 176 9.13 -20.46 -2.21
N ALA A 177 9.49 -19.20 -2.08
CA ALA A 177 10.84 -18.77 -1.72
C ALA A 177 11.11 -18.98 -0.23
N THR A 178 12.35 -18.84 0.20
CA THR A 178 12.68 -18.82 1.63
C THR A 178 12.24 -17.49 2.27
N ARG A 179 12.16 -17.46 3.58
CA ARG A 179 11.85 -16.23 4.33
C ARG A 179 12.93 -15.18 4.11
N GLU A 180 14.19 -15.60 4.14
CA GLU A 180 15.35 -14.74 3.89
C GLU A 180 15.29 -14.13 2.47
N ALA A 181 15.00 -14.94 1.46
CA ALA A 181 14.85 -14.43 0.08
C ALA A 181 13.70 -13.45 -0.05
N THR A 182 12.62 -13.62 0.73
CA THR A 182 11.50 -12.67 0.73
C THR A 182 11.90 -11.33 1.36
N TYR A 183 12.62 -11.34 2.48
CA TYR A 183 13.17 -10.11 3.06
C TYR A 183 14.23 -9.47 2.17
N ASP A 184 15.07 -10.27 1.51
CA ASP A 184 16.07 -9.75 0.56
C ASP A 184 15.42 -9.02 -0.61
N GLN A 185 14.31 -9.52 -1.13
CA GLN A 185 13.56 -8.81 -2.17
C GLN A 185 13.00 -7.49 -1.64
N ALA A 186 12.42 -7.48 -0.46
CA ALA A 186 11.95 -6.25 0.17
C ALA A 186 13.09 -5.24 0.39
N ARG A 187 14.26 -5.71 0.83
CA ARG A 187 15.47 -4.89 0.96
C ARG A 187 15.89 -4.26 -0.36
N GLN A 188 15.99 -5.03 -1.44
CA GLN A 188 16.37 -4.54 -2.76
C GLN A 188 15.40 -3.45 -3.26
N ASP A 189 14.10 -3.72 -3.18
CA ASP A 189 13.08 -2.76 -3.57
C ASP A 189 13.18 -1.44 -2.78
N LEU A 190 13.47 -1.51 -1.47
CA LEU A 190 13.62 -0.31 -0.63
C LEU A 190 14.91 0.46 -0.93
N GLU A 191 16.03 -0.23 -1.16
CA GLU A 191 17.28 0.41 -1.54
C GLU A 191 17.15 1.16 -2.87
N ASP A 192 16.36 0.63 -3.81
CA ASP A 192 16.08 1.30 -5.08
C ASP A 192 15.02 2.41 -4.92
N ALA A 193 13.99 2.21 -4.11
CA ALA A 193 12.98 3.22 -3.82
C ALA A 193 13.59 4.50 -3.23
N ILE A 194 14.53 4.37 -2.28
CA ILE A 194 15.23 5.50 -1.64
C ILE A 194 15.93 6.41 -2.65
N LYS A 195 16.44 5.86 -3.75
CA LYS A 195 17.13 6.63 -4.82
C LYS A 195 16.14 7.42 -5.69
N MET A 196 14.85 7.11 -5.63
CA MET A 196 13.81 7.60 -6.54
C MET A 196 12.76 8.47 -5.86
N LEU A 197 12.53 8.24 -4.57
CA LEU A 197 11.51 8.94 -3.79
C LEU A 197 11.89 10.40 -3.51
N ASN A 198 10.88 11.21 -3.24
CA ASN A 198 11.07 12.54 -2.70
C ASN A 198 11.54 12.50 -1.25
N ASP A 199 12.41 13.45 -0.89
CA ASP A 199 12.70 13.74 0.51
C ASP A 199 11.44 14.22 1.24
N ILE A 200 11.35 13.97 2.54
CA ILE A 200 10.21 14.33 3.39
C ILE A 200 9.87 15.83 3.34
N THR A 201 10.82 16.68 2.98
CA THR A 201 10.60 18.13 2.83
C THR A 201 9.88 18.50 1.53
N LYS A 202 9.83 17.59 0.56
CA LYS A 202 9.20 17.77 -0.76
C LYS A 202 7.95 16.91 -0.93
N ALA A 203 7.87 15.79 -0.20
CA ALA A 203 6.73 14.89 -0.25
C ALA A 203 5.46 15.59 0.28
N LYS A 204 4.32 15.30 -0.34
CA LYS A 204 3.02 15.77 0.16
C LYS A 204 2.61 15.00 1.41
N ASP A 205 1.73 15.58 2.21
CA ASP A 205 1.13 14.89 3.36
C ASP A 205 0.50 13.56 2.92
N GLY A 206 0.85 12.49 3.62
CA GLY A 206 0.41 11.13 3.28
C GLY A 206 1.18 10.45 2.16
N GLU A 207 2.04 11.14 1.42
CA GLU A 207 2.88 10.55 0.39
C GLU A 207 4.08 9.83 1.00
N VAL A 208 4.40 8.65 0.45
CA VAL A 208 5.61 7.91 0.81
C VAL A 208 6.86 8.70 0.41
N ASN A 209 7.82 8.76 1.30
CA ASN A 209 9.05 9.54 1.17
C ASN A 209 10.30 8.71 1.49
N ILE A 210 11.48 9.29 1.28
CA ILE A 210 12.77 8.63 1.55
C ILE A 210 12.85 8.14 3.00
N GLN A 211 12.42 8.95 3.96
CA GLN A 211 12.53 8.63 5.40
C GLN A 211 11.61 7.46 5.79
N ALA A 212 10.43 7.35 5.17
CA ALA A 212 9.56 6.20 5.34
C ALA A 212 10.18 4.91 4.79
N ALA A 213 10.84 5.01 3.62
CA ALA A 213 11.54 3.87 3.03
C ALA A 213 12.77 3.46 3.86
N GLN A 214 13.54 4.42 4.39
CA GLN A 214 14.67 4.16 5.30
C GLN A 214 14.22 3.52 6.61
N HIS A 215 13.11 3.96 7.18
CA HIS A 215 12.53 3.37 8.39
C HIS A 215 12.13 1.90 8.17
N LEU A 216 11.40 1.62 7.09
CA LEU A 216 11.02 0.24 6.74
C LEU A 216 12.26 -0.61 6.41
N LEU A 217 13.26 -0.03 5.75
CA LEU A 217 14.53 -0.73 5.46
C LEU A 217 15.29 -1.11 6.74
N ALA A 218 15.25 -0.27 7.77
CA ALA A 218 15.82 -0.61 9.07
C ALA A 218 15.12 -1.84 9.69
N GLU A 219 13.79 -1.95 9.62
CA GLU A 219 13.05 -3.13 10.08
C GLU A 219 13.43 -4.38 9.29
N VAL A 220 13.57 -4.28 7.97
CA VAL A 220 13.97 -5.40 7.10
C VAL A 220 15.38 -5.85 7.43
N TYR A 221 16.34 -4.94 7.66
CA TYR A 221 17.69 -5.29 8.07
C TYR A 221 17.73 -5.96 9.44
N ILE A 222 16.90 -5.55 10.41
CA ILE A 222 16.74 -6.24 11.68
C ILE A 222 16.28 -7.69 11.45
N SER A 223 15.31 -7.89 10.58
CA SER A 223 14.77 -9.21 10.24
C SER A 223 15.79 -10.11 9.54
N LEU A 224 16.73 -9.52 8.80
CA LEU A 224 17.86 -10.21 8.16
C LEU A 224 19.06 -10.42 9.10
N GLY A 225 19.06 -9.83 10.30
CA GLY A 225 20.17 -9.86 11.25
C GLY A 225 21.33 -8.91 10.90
N ASP A 226 21.19 -8.03 9.92
CA ASP A 226 22.20 -7.03 9.56
C ASP A 226 22.01 -5.74 10.39
N TYR A 227 22.33 -5.86 11.67
CA TYR A 227 22.14 -4.77 12.63
C TYR A 227 22.97 -3.51 12.30
N SER A 228 24.13 -3.68 11.66
CA SER A 228 24.96 -2.56 11.26
C SER A 228 24.24 -1.66 10.24
N LYS A 229 23.65 -2.27 9.22
CA LYS A 229 22.88 -1.53 8.22
C LYS A 229 21.54 -1.01 8.78
N ALA A 230 20.91 -1.77 9.68
CA ALA A 230 19.71 -1.30 10.37
C ALA A 230 19.98 -0.01 11.15
N ILE A 231 21.08 0.06 11.92
CA ILE A 231 21.51 1.26 12.64
C ILE A 231 21.75 2.42 11.65
N ALA A 232 22.44 2.17 10.54
CA ALA A 232 22.71 3.21 9.55
C ALA A 232 21.42 3.77 8.93
N ALA A 233 20.47 2.90 8.55
CA ALA A 233 19.19 3.31 7.97
C ALA A 233 18.32 4.09 8.99
N ALA A 234 18.23 3.63 10.25
CA ALA A 234 17.52 4.33 11.31
C ALA A 234 18.17 5.69 11.64
N THR A 235 19.50 5.74 11.71
CA THR A 235 20.26 6.97 11.98
C THR A 235 20.00 8.01 10.90
N ALA A 236 19.91 7.62 9.63
CA ALA A 236 19.61 8.54 8.54
C ALA A 236 18.26 9.25 8.73
N VAL A 237 17.27 8.58 9.31
CA VAL A 237 15.99 9.20 9.68
C VAL A 237 16.12 10.09 10.91
N ILE A 238 16.72 9.57 11.97
CA ILE A 238 16.82 10.26 13.29
C ILE A 238 17.62 11.56 13.19
N THR A 239 18.69 11.57 12.37
CA THR A 239 19.58 12.73 12.22
C THR A 239 19.17 13.66 11.08
N HIS A 240 18.06 13.38 10.41
CA HIS A 240 17.58 14.25 9.33
C HIS A 240 17.19 15.63 9.87
N PRO A 241 17.66 16.75 9.26
CA PRO A 241 17.46 18.09 9.83
C PRO A 241 16.00 18.50 10.04
N SER A 242 15.09 17.95 9.25
CA SER A 242 13.65 18.23 9.34
C SER A 242 12.89 17.23 10.21
N MET A 243 13.54 16.24 10.79
CA MET A 243 12.94 15.25 11.68
C MET A 243 13.33 15.52 13.13
N GLY A 244 12.43 15.25 14.06
CA GLY A 244 12.74 15.38 15.47
C GLY A 244 11.49 15.28 16.33
N LEU A 245 11.68 14.89 17.59
CA LEU A 245 10.61 14.82 18.56
C LEU A 245 10.04 16.20 18.83
N MET A 246 8.73 16.32 18.94
CA MET A 246 8.03 17.55 19.28
C MET A 246 8.36 17.96 20.72
N LYS A 247 8.97 19.13 20.89
CA LYS A 247 9.36 19.68 22.19
C LYS A 247 8.57 20.93 22.57
N THR A 248 7.84 21.48 21.61
CA THR A 248 7.05 22.70 21.77
C THR A 248 5.64 22.44 21.28
N ARG A 249 4.67 23.18 21.81
CA ARG A 249 3.27 23.14 21.39
C ARG A 249 3.14 23.47 19.90
N PHE A 250 2.26 22.78 19.19
CA PHE A 250 2.07 22.95 17.74
C PHE A 250 0.64 22.61 17.30
N GLY A 251 0.34 22.95 16.04
CA GLY A 251 -0.89 22.57 15.37
C GLY A 251 -2.13 23.34 15.83
N SER A 252 -3.29 22.71 15.68
CA SER A 252 -4.61 23.36 15.77
C SER A 252 -5.00 23.85 17.18
N ARG A 253 -4.45 23.24 18.24
CA ARG A 253 -4.80 23.54 19.63
C ARG A 253 -3.60 23.95 20.49
N LYS A 254 -2.54 24.49 19.87
CA LYS A 254 -1.30 24.89 20.58
C LYS A 254 -1.52 25.94 21.69
N ASP A 255 -2.59 26.73 21.57
CA ASP A 255 -2.90 27.80 22.49
C ASP A 255 -3.84 27.35 23.66
N GLU A 256 -4.30 26.08 23.63
CA GLU A 256 -5.07 25.48 24.71
C GLU A 256 -4.15 24.85 25.76
N THR A 257 -4.70 24.51 26.94
CA THR A 257 -3.97 23.77 27.97
C THR A 257 -3.59 22.37 27.46
N GLY A 258 -2.33 22.00 27.55
CA GLY A 258 -1.78 20.72 27.10
C GLY A 258 -0.27 20.75 26.99
N ASP A 259 0.31 19.68 26.47
CA ASP A 259 1.73 19.53 26.20
C ASP A 259 1.99 19.09 24.74
N PRO A 260 3.24 19.06 24.26
CA PRO A 260 3.55 18.66 22.89
C PRO A 260 3.13 17.23 22.58
N TYR A 261 3.13 16.31 23.56
CA TYR A 261 2.67 14.95 23.37
C TYR A 261 1.15 14.89 23.16
N TRP A 262 0.38 15.69 23.90
CA TRP A 262 -1.06 15.81 23.69
C TRP A 262 -1.39 16.39 22.31
N ASP A 263 -0.58 17.32 21.78
CA ASP A 263 -0.77 17.89 20.46
C ASP A 263 -0.66 16.87 19.33
N LEU A 264 0.18 15.82 19.48
CA LEU A 264 0.32 14.76 18.47
C LEU A 264 -1.00 14.06 18.13
N PHE A 265 -1.92 13.98 19.09
CA PHE A 265 -3.20 13.29 18.96
C PHE A 265 -4.37 14.22 18.64
N GLN A 266 -4.13 15.51 18.44
CA GLN A 266 -5.19 16.43 18.10
C GLN A 266 -5.58 16.33 16.61
N LEU A 267 -6.86 16.59 16.33
CA LEU A 267 -7.36 16.60 14.96
C LEU A 267 -6.55 17.58 14.10
N ASN A 268 -6.16 17.15 12.91
CA ASN A 268 -5.34 17.86 11.93
C ASN A 268 -3.86 18.05 12.30
N ASN A 269 -3.38 17.43 13.38
CA ASN A 269 -1.98 17.52 13.78
C ASN A 269 -1.12 16.32 13.30
N GLN A 270 -1.71 15.37 12.60
CA GLN A 270 -1.02 14.16 12.14
C GLN A 270 0.01 14.41 11.03
N ASN A 271 -0.11 15.51 10.32
CA ASN A 271 0.67 15.80 9.13
C ASN A 271 1.80 16.80 9.37
N ARG A 272 2.82 16.77 8.52
CA ARG A 272 3.93 17.72 8.57
C ARG A 272 3.50 19.15 8.29
N SER A 273 2.49 19.36 7.45
CA SER A 273 1.92 20.68 7.17
C SER A 273 1.37 21.38 8.43
N SER A 274 1.02 20.63 9.47
CA SER A 274 0.60 21.18 10.77
C SER A 274 1.78 21.56 11.70
N GLY A 275 3.02 21.35 11.27
CA GLY A 275 4.22 21.58 12.05
C GLY A 275 4.72 20.34 12.80
N ASN A 276 4.13 19.17 12.57
CA ASN A 276 4.54 17.91 13.18
C ASN A 276 5.86 17.40 12.58
N THR A 277 6.95 17.47 13.31
CA THR A 277 8.28 16.99 12.88
C THR A 277 8.54 15.53 13.25
N GLU A 278 7.68 14.89 14.06
CA GLU A 278 7.82 13.47 14.43
C GLU A 278 7.26 12.53 13.36
N THR A 279 6.22 12.97 12.66
CA THR A 279 5.56 12.11 11.67
C THR A 279 6.48 11.83 10.48
N ILE A 280 6.85 10.57 10.29
CA ILE A 280 7.60 10.09 9.12
C ILE A 280 6.65 9.91 7.93
N TRP A 281 5.53 9.21 8.15
CA TRP A 281 4.49 8.94 7.17
C TRP A 281 3.18 8.63 7.87
N ALA A 282 2.10 9.29 7.47
CA ALA A 282 0.78 9.13 8.07
C ALA A 282 -0.23 8.60 7.04
N LEU A 283 -0.93 7.55 7.39
CA LEU A 283 -2.07 7.07 6.62
C LEU A 283 -3.23 8.06 6.76
N GLN A 284 -3.74 8.54 5.62
CA GLN A 284 -4.78 9.55 5.61
C GLN A 284 -6.17 8.90 5.71
N TYR A 285 -6.95 9.31 6.71
CA TYR A 285 -8.34 8.91 6.90
C TYR A 285 -9.21 10.16 7.01
N GLU A 286 -10.30 10.20 6.26
CA GLU A 286 -11.25 11.31 6.30
C GLU A 286 -12.59 10.82 6.86
N TYR A 287 -13.11 11.52 7.87
CA TYR A 287 -14.38 11.20 8.50
C TYR A 287 -15.54 11.58 7.59
N LYS A 288 -16.46 10.66 7.36
CA LYS A 288 -17.66 10.85 6.51
C LYS A 288 -17.37 11.25 5.05
N ASN A 289 -16.24 10.93 4.51
CA ASN A 289 -16.04 11.05 3.08
C ASN A 289 -16.90 10.02 2.35
N SER A 290 -17.83 10.48 1.53
CA SER A 290 -18.83 9.65 0.82
C SER A 290 -18.25 8.65 -0.19
N GLY A 291 -16.97 8.65 -0.43
CA GLY A 291 -16.26 7.70 -1.29
C GLY A 291 -15.33 6.73 -0.54
N SER A 292 -15.06 6.98 0.75
CA SER A 292 -14.20 6.10 1.52
C SER A 292 -15.03 5.14 2.37
N SER A 293 -14.95 3.86 2.02
CA SER A 293 -15.52 2.78 2.85
C SER A 293 -14.80 2.64 4.19
N TYR A 294 -13.80 3.47 4.49
CA TYR A 294 -12.79 3.21 5.51
C TYR A 294 -12.56 4.42 6.41
N SER A 295 -13.45 4.62 7.37
CA SER A 295 -13.11 5.39 8.56
C SER A 295 -12.16 4.56 9.42
N ASN A 296 -11.23 5.19 10.14
CA ASN A 296 -10.39 4.47 11.10
C ASN A 296 -11.28 3.95 12.25
N GLU A 297 -11.42 2.63 12.37
CA GLU A 297 -12.21 1.99 13.42
C GLU A 297 -11.44 1.85 14.76
N MET A 298 -10.15 2.19 14.80
CA MET A 298 -9.35 2.09 16.04
C MET A 298 -10.01 2.73 17.26
N PRO A 299 -10.52 3.97 17.18
CA PRO A 299 -11.16 4.58 18.34
C PRO A 299 -12.38 3.80 18.83
N ARG A 300 -13.14 3.22 17.91
CA ARG A 300 -14.33 2.42 18.26
C ARG A 300 -13.98 1.17 19.07
N TRP A 301 -12.82 0.55 18.80
CA TRP A 301 -12.44 -0.72 19.40
C TRP A 301 -11.53 -0.58 20.62
N LEU A 302 -10.76 0.51 20.70
CA LEU A 302 -9.86 0.79 21.83
C LEU A 302 -10.52 1.60 22.93
N LEU A 303 -11.64 2.27 22.64
CA LEU A 303 -12.41 3.03 23.63
C LEU A 303 -13.57 2.18 24.16
N PRO A 304 -14.10 2.50 25.36
CA PRO A 304 -15.30 1.88 25.88
C PRO A 304 -16.44 1.95 24.86
N TYR A 305 -17.17 0.85 24.70
CA TYR A 305 -18.25 0.75 23.71
C TYR A 305 -19.39 1.70 24.04
N TYR A 306 -19.46 2.82 23.36
CA TYR A 306 -20.38 3.92 23.61
C TYR A 306 -21.85 3.51 23.64
N GLU A 307 -22.26 2.63 22.74
CA GLU A 307 -23.64 2.19 22.63
C GLU A 307 -24.07 1.38 23.86
N ALA A 308 -23.19 0.60 24.46
CA ALA A 308 -23.46 -0.15 25.68
C ALA A 308 -23.41 0.75 26.94
N VAL A 309 -22.63 1.82 26.91
CA VAL A 309 -22.41 2.75 28.03
C VAL A 309 -23.42 3.91 28.00
N SER A 310 -23.94 4.30 26.84
CA SER A 310 -24.88 5.42 26.71
C SER A 310 -26.22 5.20 27.42
N TYR A 311 -26.58 3.95 27.70
CA TYR A 311 -27.78 3.65 28.48
C TYR A 311 -27.60 3.77 29.98
N THR A 312 -26.36 3.83 30.47
CA THR A 312 -26.10 3.81 31.91
C THR A 312 -25.37 5.03 32.44
N HIS A 313 -24.58 5.77 31.65
CA HIS A 313 -23.82 6.91 32.15
C HIS A 313 -23.62 8.02 31.09
N LEU A 314 -24.39 9.07 31.21
CA LEU A 314 -24.27 10.30 30.46
C LEU A 314 -23.10 11.22 30.90
N THR A 315 -22.20 10.73 31.73
CA THR A 315 -21.16 11.54 32.37
C THR A 315 -19.73 11.24 31.89
N LEU A 316 -19.59 10.58 30.75
CA LEU A 316 -18.27 10.27 30.16
C LEU A 316 -17.38 11.46 29.81
N PRO A 317 -17.88 12.66 29.48
CA PRO A 317 -17.00 13.83 29.33
C PRO A 317 -16.22 14.19 30.59
N THR A 318 -16.72 13.77 31.78
CA THR A 318 -16.09 14.07 33.05
C THR A 318 -14.98 13.08 33.42
N ILE A 319 -14.96 11.89 32.82
CA ILE A 319 -13.94 10.85 33.11
C ILE A 319 -12.66 11.11 32.29
N CYS A 320 -12.75 11.83 31.19
CA CYS A 320 -11.58 12.21 30.38
C CYS A 320 -10.85 13.47 30.90
N SER A 321 -11.29 14.03 32.02
CA SER A 321 -10.68 15.22 32.66
C SER A 321 -9.96 14.92 33.98
N VAL A 322 -9.71 13.65 34.26
CA VAL A 322 -8.92 13.25 35.45
C VAL A 322 -7.58 12.68 35.05
#